data_76b4e9dd3ea3299dee8074f9a9622446
#
_entry.id   76b4e9dd3ea3299dee8074f9a9622446
#
_cell.length_a   1.000
_cell.length_b   1.000
_cell.length_c   1.000
_cell.angle_alpha   90.00
_cell.angle_beta   90.00
_cell.angle_gamma   90.00
#
_symmetry.space_group_name_H-M   'P 1'
#
loop_
_entity.id
_entity.type
_entity.pdbx_description
1 polymer ?
#
loop_
_entity_poly.entity_id
_entity_poly.type
_entity_poly.pdbx_seq_one_letter_code
_entity_poly.pdbx_strand_id
1 'polypeptide(L)'
;LRKHIGVEKWILSGGSSGSTVALLYAIAHPDRVLAMNVHGITFLTRAELKWTGWVSSDIWADEWHRLKNLRDENGKRILSKEDVSSFDAFVAAGYREVVEKKNRKFAFSVLNMGMRQTQIDPHGPELNIGGDRAFRMAQIIWHMWYHKFFLPENYVTENLHKIKDIPGFIEAGRYDTNTVLKSAWELHMAWPKASLLIYTAAHADAGVYNRWSF
;
A
#
# COMPACT_ATOMS: atom_id res chain seq x y z
N LEU A 1 20.97 -11.50 0.14
CA LEU A 1 21.60 -10.29 -0.40
C LEU A 1 22.66 -9.75 0.57
N ARG A 2 22.30 -9.37 1.82
CA ARG A 2 23.21 -8.75 2.79
C ARG A 2 24.54 -9.55 2.95
N LYS A 3 24.47 -10.88 3.15
CA LYS A 3 25.64 -11.74 3.24
C LYS A 3 26.45 -11.76 1.94
N HIS A 4 25.79 -11.75 0.79
CA HIS A 4 26.43 -11.79 -0.53
C HIS A 4 27.28 -10.55 -0.80
N ILE A 5 26.81 -9.36 -0.36
CA ILE A 5 27.55 -8.10 -0.52
C ILE A 5 28.51 -7.81 0.65
N GLY A 6 28.70 -8.75 1.59
CA GLY A 6 29.64 -8.62 2.69
C GLY A 6 29.28 -7.61 3.79
N VAL A 7 28.03 -7.11 3.82
CA VAL A 7 27.57 -6.13 4.80
C VAL A 7 27.03 -6.84 6.05
N GLU A 8 27.48 -6.46 7.22
CA GLU A 8 27.03 -7.06 8.48
C GLU A 8 25.68 -6.48 8.95
N LYS A 9 25.54 -5.17 8.93
CA LYS A 9 24.32 -4.43 9.27
C LYS A 9 24.05 -3.36 8.25
N TRP A 10 22.81 -2.97 8.09
CA TRP A 10 22.41 -1.91 7.17
C TRP A 10 21.28 -1.02 7.71
N ILE A 11 21.09 0.12 7.09
CA ILE A 11 19.93 0.96 7.31
C ILE A 11 18.84 0.49 6.35
N LEU A 12 17.60 0.42 6.85
CA LEU A 12 16.44 0.10 6.02
C LEU A 12 15.68 1.38 5.69
N SER A 13 15.23 1.47 4.44
CA SER A 13 14.30 2.50 4.01
C SER A 13 13.15 1.86 3.25
N GLY A 14 11.92 2.31 3.52
CA GLY A 14 10.75 1.75 2.85
C GLY A 14 9.52 2.63 2.96
N GLY A 15 8.77 2.72 1.86
CA GLY A 15 7.51 3.47 1.80
C GLY A 15 6.35 2.61 1.33
N SER A 16 5.12 2.94 1.77
CA SER A 16 3.92 2.20 1.41
C SER A 16 4.06 0.72 1.78
N SER A 17 3.76 -0.23 0.89
CA SER A 17 4.04 -1.66 1.11
C SER A 17 5.52 -1.96 1.40
N GLY A 18 6.45 -1.11 0.96
CA GLY A 18 7.86 -1.21 1.30
C GLY A 18 8.15 -0.93 2.79
N SER A 19 7.31 -0.13 3.47
CA SER A 19 7.41 0.05 4.93
C SER A 19 7.15 -1.28 5.66
N THR A 20 6.16 -2.04 5.21
CA THR A 20 5.88 -3.37 5.76
C THR A 20 7.05 -4.33 5.54
N VAL A 21 7.63 -4.34 4.32
CA VAL A 21 8.80 -5.18 4.01
C VAL A 21 9.98 -4.84 4.93
N ALA A 22 10.24 -3.54 5.16
CA ALA A 22 11.29 -3.08 6.08
C ALA A 22 11.01 -3.52 7.53
N LEU A 23 9.76 -3.37 7.99
CA LEU A 23 9.33 -3.82 9.33
C LEU A 23 9.47 -5.34 9.48
N LEU A 24 9.01 -6.12 8.51
CA LEU A 24 9.12 -7.59 8.52
C LEU A 24 10.58 -8.03 8.57
N TYR A 25 11.46 -7.39 7.79
CA TYR A 25 12.88 -7.69 7.85
C TYR A 25 13.49 -7.38 9.23
N ALA A 26 13.17 -6.21 9.79
CA ALA A 26 13.67 -5.81 11.10
C ALA A 26 13.13 -6.71 12.22
N ILE A 27 11.88 -7.14 12.15
CA ILE A 27 11.27 -8.10 13.09
C ILE A 27 11.99 -9.45 13.03
N ALA A 28 12.34 -9.91 11.82
CA ALA A 28 13.03 -11.18 11.63
C ALA A 28 14.54 -11.13 11.96
N HIS A 29 15.16 -9.96 11.80
CA HIS A 29 16.61 -9.79 11.91
C HIS A 29 16.99 -8.48 12.63
N PRO A 30 16.52 -8.22 13.86
CA PRO A 30 16.73 -6.95 14.55
C PRO A 30 18.21 -6.64 14.79
N ASP A 31 19.05 -7.66 14.99
CA ASP A 31 20.50 -7.57 15.14
C ASP A 31 21.24 -7.15 13.86
N ARG A 32 20.56 -7.12 12.72
CA ARG A 32 21.13 -6.77 11.41
C ARG A 32 20.70 -5.39 10.92
N VAL A 33 19.98 -4.63 11.73
CA VAL A 33 19.47 -3.30 11.39
C VAL A 33 20.15 -2.24 12.25
N LEU A 34 20.74 -1.23 11.61
CA LEU A 34 21.35 -0.08 12.28
C LEU A 34 20.30 0.98 12.62
N ALA A 35 19.45 1.29 11.68
CA ALA A 35 18.36 2.25 11.79
C ALA A 35 17.32 2.00 10.68
N MET A 36 16.14 2.61 10.83
CA MET A 36 15.08 2.56 9.81
C MET A 36 14.52 3.94 9.51
N ASN A 37 14.25 4.20 8.23
CA ASN A 37 13.42 5.31 7.77
C ASN A 37 12.22 4.74 7.01
N VAL A 38 11.01 4.94 7.53
CA VAL A 38 9.79 4.38 6.95
C VAL A 38 8.71 5.45 6.79
N HIS A 39 7.98 5.40 5.68
CA HIS A 39 6.91 6.34 5.39
C HIS A 39 5.70 5.66 4.77
N GLY A 40 4.53 6.34 4.83
CA GLY A 40 3.30 5.76 4.33
C GLY A 40 3.05 4.37 4.94
N ILE A 41 2.91 4.32 6.25
CA ILE A 41 2.92 3.07 7.01
C ILE A 41 1.68 2.24 6.75
N THR A 42 1.90 0.96 6.47
CA THR A 42 0.84 -0.05 6.49
C THR A 42 1.37 -1.34 7.12
N PHE A 43 0.52 -1.98 7.91
CA PHE A 43 0.78 -3.30 8.48
C PHE A 43 0.18 -4.44 7.65
N LEU A 44 -0.51 -4.07 6.56
CA LEU A 44 -1.25 -4.96 5.66
C LEU A 44 -2.31 -5.79 6.39
N THR A 45 -2.88 -5.24 7.45
CA THR A 45 -4.03 -5.84 8.12
C THR A 45 -5.25 -5.81 7.20
N ARG A 46 -6.19 -6.72 7.45
CA ARG A 46 -7.44 -6.74 6.70
C ARG A 46 -8.23 -5.43 6.82
N ALA A 47 -8.16 -4.78 7.98
CA ALA A 47 -8.81 -3.49 8.21
C ALA A 47 -8.22 -2.39 7.31
N GLU A 48 -6.88 -2.32 7.17
CA GLU A 48 -6.21 -1.37 6.29
C GLU A 48 -6.50 -1.65 4.81
N LEU A 49 -6.46 -2.92 4.40
CA LEU A 49 -6.81 -3.31 3.03
C LEU A 49 -8.26 -2.97 2.69
N LYS A 50 -9.17 -3.21 3.65
CA LYS A 50 -10.58 -2.84 3.49
C LYS A 50 -10.75 -1.33 3.43
N TRP A 51 -10.00 -0.57 4.21
CA TRP A 51 -10.01 0.89 4.11
C TRP A 51 -9.60 1.32 2.71
N THR A 52 -8.40 0.95 2.25
CA THR A 52 -7.84 1.40 0.97
C THR A 52 -8.68 0.93 -0.22
N GLY A 53 -9.14 -0.30 -0.22
CA GLY A 53 -9.82 -0.91 -1.37
C GLY A 53 -11.34 -0.83 -1.33
N TRP A 54 -11.95 -0.32 -0.26
CA TRP A 54 -13.39 -0.36 -0.10
C TRP A 54 -13.98 0.87 0.62
N VAL A 55 -13.55 1.17 1.85
CA VAL A 55 -14.11 2.28 2.63
C VAL A 55 -13.75 3.63 2.03
N SER A 56 -12.57 3.76 1.45
CA SER A 56 -12.14 4.98 0.74
C SER A 56 -13.05 5.33 -0.45
N SER A 57 -13.94 4.42 -0.88
CA SER A 57 -14.96 4.70 -1.90
C SER A 57 -15.90 5.84 -1.53
N ASP A 58 -16.06 6.14 -0.24
CA ASP A 58 -16.88 7.27 0.21
C ASP A 58 -16.18 8.61 -0.08
N ILE A 59 -14.85 8.61 -0.11
CA ILE A 59 -14.05 9.78 -0.48
C ILE A 59 -13.93 9.89 -2.01
N TRP A 60 -13.78 8.74 -2.69
CA TRP A 60 -13.54 8.62 -4.13
C TRP A 60 -14.75 8.02 -4.87
N ALA A 61 -15.93 8.55 -4.59
CA ALA A 61 -17.19 8.00 -5.07
C ALA A 61 -17.32 8.02 -6.61
N ASP A 62 -16.76 9.01 -7.27
CA ASP A 62 -16.70 9.14 -8.74
C ASP A 62 -15.83 8.05 -9.37
N GLU A 63 -14.66 7.77 -8.82
CA GLU A 63 -13.76 6.72 -9.31
C GLU A 63 -14.38 5.33 -9.09
N TRP A 64 -15.02 5.11 -7.95
CA TRP A 64 -15.77 3.90 -7.68
C TRP A 64 -16.96 3.72 -8.62
N HIS A 65 -17.66 4.81 -8.93
CA HIS A 65 -18.76 4.77 -9.91
C HIS A 65 -18.25 4.34 -11.28
N ARG A 66 -17.12 4.89 -11.74
CA ARG A 66 -16.49 4.50 -13.02
C ARG A 66 -16.10 3.03 -13.02
N LEU A 67 -15.44 2.54 -11.95
CA LEU A 67 -15.01 1.15 -11.87
C LEU A 67 -16.18 0.17 -11.85
N LYS A 68 -17.23 0.43 -11.05
CA LYS A 68 -18.42 -0.42 -10.98
C LYS A 68 -19.22 -0.47 -12.30
N ASN A 69 -19.08 0.56 -13.13
CA ASN A 69 -19.75 0.64 -14.43
C ASN A 69 -18.84 0.29 -15.62
N LEU A 70 -17.62 -0.17 -15.34
CA LEU A 70 -16.69 -0.57 -16.39
C LEU A 70 -17.26 -1.73 -17.22
N ARG A 71 -17.18 -1.62 -18.55
CA ARG A 71 -17.75 -2.60 -19.47
C ARG A 71 -16.65 -3.24 -20.33
N ASP A 72 -16.88 -4.48 -20.71
CA ASP A 72 -16.08 -5.21 -21.69
C ASP A 72 -16.36 -4.71 -23.15
N GLU A 73 -15.77 -5.37 -24.12
CA GLU A 73 -15.92 -5.07 -25.56
C GLU A 73 -17.35 -5.29 -26.05
N ASN A 74 -18.12 -6.16 -25.40
CA ASN A 74 -19.50 -6.48 -25.75
C ASN A 74 -20.51 -5.58 -24.99
N GLY A 75 -20.03 -4.56 -24.27
CA GLY A 75 -20.88 -3.65 -23.51
C GLY A 75 -21.40 -4.23 -22.18
N LYS A 76 -20.99 -5.45 -21.78
CA LYS A 76 -21.38 -6.07 -20.53
C LYS A 76 -20.51 -5.53 -19.37
N ARG A 77 -21.12 -5.31 -18.20
CA ARG A 77 -20.36 -4.93 -17.01
C ARG A 77 -19.36 -6.02 -16.64
N ILE A 78 -18.12 -5.63 -16.32
CA ILE A 78 -17.05 -6.55 -15.89
C ILE A 78 -17.35 -7.07 -14.49
N LEU A 79 -17.78 -6.18 -13.57
CA LEU A 79 -18.19 -6.55 -12.22
C LEU A 79 -19.71 -6.74 -12.14
N SER A 80 -20.14 -7.83 -11.57
CA SER A 80 -21.55 -8.09 -11.22
C SER A 80 -21.96 -7.35 -9.94
N LYS A 81 -23.23 -7.41 -9.58
CA LYS A 81 -23.72 -6.87 -8.30
C LYS A 81 -23.13 -7.64 -7.11
N GLU A 82 -22.96 -8.93 -7.26
CA GLU A 82 -22.39 -9.83 -6.27
C GLU A 82 -20.91 -9.52 -6.05
N ASP A 83 -20.16 -9.22 -7.10
CA ASP A 83 -18.74 -8.83 -7.03
C ASP A 83 -18.51 -7.55 -6.22
N VAL A 84 -19.49 -6.69 -6.11
CA VAL A 84 -19.44 -5.44 -5.35
C VAL A 84 -20.35 -5.45 -4.11
N SER A 85 -20.74 -6.61 -3.62
CA SER A 85 -21.57 -6.76 -2.44
C SER A 85 -20.81 -6.71 -1.11
N SER A 86 -19.51 -6.99 -1.16
CA SER A 86 -18.62 -6.95 0.00
C SER A 86 -17.16 -6.75 -0.44
N PHE A 87 -16.30 -6.38 0.51
CA PHE A 87 -14.86 -6.28 0.27
C PHE A 87 -14.26 -7.61 -0.19
N ASP A 88 -14.66 -8.74 0.39
CA ASP A 88 -14.14 -10.05 0.00
C ASP A 88 -14.56 -10.46 -1.40
N ALA A 89 -15.81 -10.21 -1.76
CA ALA A 89 -16.30 -10.43 -3.11
C ALA A 89 -15.55 -9.59 -4.12
N PHE A 90 -15.28 -8.32 -3.79
CA PHE A 90 -14.49 -7.42 -4.65
C PHE A 90 -13.06 -7.90 -4.82
N VAL A 91 -12.39 -8.35 -3.76
CA VAL A 91 -11.02 -8.88 -3.84
C VAL A 91 -10.99 -10.16 -4.70
N ALA A 92 -11.95 -11.06 -4.52
CA ALA A 92 -12.07 -12.27 -5.34
C ALA A 92 -12.32 -11.95 -6.82
N ALA A 93 -13.19 -10.96 -7.10
CA ALA A 93 -13.45 -10.49 -8.45
C ALA A 93 -12.21 -9.88 -9.10
N GLY A 94 -11.46 -9.05 -8.37
CA GLY A 94 -10.21 -8.48 -8.85
C GLY A 94 -9.16 -9.53 -9.18
N TYR A 95 -9.00 -10.53 -8.32
CA TYR A 95 -8.12 -11.66 -8.59
C TYR A 95 -8.54 -12.41 -9.87
N ARG A 96 -9.82 -12.77 -9.96
CA ARG A 96 -10.37 -13.43 -11.15
C ARG A 96 -10.13 -12.63 -12.43
N GLU A 97 -10.43 -11.33 -12.43
CA GLU A 97 -10.29 -10.49 -13.62
C GLU A 97 -8.81 -10.27 -14.00
N VAL A 98 -7.95 -9.95 -13.04
CA VAL A 98 -6.57 -9.52 -13.33
C VAL A 98 -5.62 -10.71 -13.45
N VAL A 99 -5.73 -11.70 -12.56
CA VAL A 99 -4.77 -12.82 -12.50
C VAL A 99 -5.19 -13.97 -13.40
N GLU A 100 -6.46 -14.42 -13.30
CA GLU A 100 -6.93 -15.58 -14.04
C GLU A 100 -7.29 -15.21 -15.50
N LYS A 101 -8.17 -14.21 -15.69
CA LYS A 101 -8.63 -13.79 -17.02
C LYS A 101 -7.66 -12.86 -17.76
N LYS A 102 -6.66 -12.31 -17.06
CA LYS A 102 -5.69 -11.36 -17.64
C LYS A 102 -6.33 -10.12 -18.25
N ASN A 103 -7.42 -9.65 -17.65
CA ASN A 103 -8.19 -8.50 -18.12
C ASN A 103 -7.42 -7.19 -17.92
N ARG A 104 -6.72 -6.76 -18.96
CA ARG A 104 -5.87 -5.54 -18.93
C ARG A 104 -6.69 -4.26 -18.70
N LYS A 105 -7.90 -4.17 -19.29
CA LYS A 105 -8.78 -3.02 -19.13
C LYS A 105 -9.15 -2.81 -17.66
N PHE A 106 -9.56 -3.89 -16.99
CA PHE A 106 -9.87 -3.85 -15.57
C PHE A 106 -8.63 -3.54 -14.73
N ALA A 107 -7.51 -4.21 -15.00
CA ALA A 107 -6.24 -4.00 -14.30
C ALA A 107 -5.80 -2.53 -14.34
N PHE A 108 -5.83 -1.90 -15.51
CA PHE A 108 -5.44 -0.49 -15.65
C PHE A 108 -6.44 0.47 -14.99
N SER A 109 -7.74 0.18 -15.07
CA SER A 109 -8.76 1.01 -14.41
C SER A 109 -8.57 1.03 -12.89
N VAL A 110 -8.29 -0.12 -12.27
CA VAL A 110 -8.03 -0.19 -10.83
C VAL A 110 -6.72 0.48 -10.45
N LEU A 111 -5.65 0.30 -11.23
CA LEU A 111 -4.38 0.97 -10.96
C LEU A 111 -4.51 2.49 -11.06
N ASN A 112 -5.18 2.99 -12.10
CA ASN A 112 -5.40 4.43 -12.26
C ASN A 112 -6.24 4.99 -11.10
N MET A 113 -7.30 4.31 -10.67
CA MET A 113 -8.07 4.67 -9.48
C MET A 113 -7.17 4.72 -8.23
N GLY A 114 -6.39 3.67 -7.97
CA GLY A 114 -5.48 3.62 -6.84
C GLY A 114 -4.45 4.76 -6.84
N MET A 115 -3.92 5.11 -8.01
CA MET A 115 -2.96 6.22 -8.13
C MET A 115 -3.61 7.59 -7.93
N ARG A 116 -4.87 7.80 -8.36
CA ARG A 116 -5.59 9.04 -8.04
C ARG A 116 -5.78 9.22 -6.54
N GLN A 117 -6.06 8.15 -5.82
CA GLN A 117 -6.18 8.15 -4.36
C GLN A 117 -4.88 8.57 -3.64
N THR A 118 -3.74 8.56 -4.33
CA THR A 118 -2.46 8.98 -3.75
C THR A 118 -2.23 10.50 -3.79
N GLN A 119 -3.06 11.26 -4.49
CA GLN A 119 -2.87 12.69 -4.76
C GLN A 119 -3.84 13.54 -3.96
N ILE A 120 -3.42 14.74 -3.53
CA ILE A 120 -4.31 15.76 -2.98
C ILE A 120 -5.09 16.46 -4.11
N ASP A 121 -4.41 16.77 -5.23
CA ASP A 121 -5.02 17.46 -6.34
C ASP A 121 -5.77 16.48 -7.26
N PRO A 122 -7.11 16.53 -7.31
CA PRO A 122 -7.90 15.70 -8.21
C PRO A 122 -7.69 16.06 -9.69
N HIS A 123 -7.14 17.24 -9.98
CA HIS A 123 -6.79 17.71 -11.31
C HIS A 123 -5.31 17.52 -11.65
N GLY A 124 -4.57 16.83 -10.77
CA GLY A 124 -3.20 16.43 -11.04
C GLY A 124 -3.07 15.67 -12.36
N PRO A 125 -1.86 15.55 -12.91
CA PRO A 125 -1.65 14.96 -14.22
C PRO A 125 -2.30 13.57 -14.29
N GLU A 126 -3.05 13.31 -15.36
CA GLU A 126 -3.57 11.97 -15.64
C GLU A 126 -2.40 10.99 -15.70
N LEU A 127 -2.32 10.13 -14.69
CA LEU A 127 -1.36 9.05 -14.68
C LEU A 127 -1.87 7.99 -15.64
N ASN A 128 -1.45 8.09 -16.90
CA ASN A 128 -1.80 7.08 -17.91
C ASN A 128 -0.98 5.81 -17.67
N ILE A 129 -1.41 5.04 -16.68
CA ILE A 129 -0.75 3.79 -16.30
C ILE A 129 -1.17 2.70 -17.26
N GLY A 130 -0.22 2.22 -18.05
CA GLY A 130 -0.44 1.19 -19.05
C GLY A 130 0.81 0.37 -19.32
N GLY A 131 0.72 -0.53 -20.30
CA GLY A 131 1.82 -1.37 -20.72
C GLY A 131 2.04 -2.62 -19.85
N ASP A 132 3.02 -3.43 -20.24
CA ASP A 132 3.25 -4.75 -19.62
C ASP A 132 3.76 -4.67 -18.18
N ARG A 133 4.58 -3.66 -17.88
CA ARG A 133 5.09 -3.46 -16.51
C ARG A 133 3.94 -3.17 -15.55
N ALA A 134 3.05 -2.26 -15.92
CA ALA A 134 1.88 -1.91 -15.11
C ALA A 134 0.94 -3.11 -14.96
N PHE A 135 0.73 -3.87 -16.02
CA PHE A 135 -0.10 -5.06 -15.94
C PHE A 135 0.48 -6.11 -14.99
N ARG A 136 1.79 -6.40 -15.05
CA ARG A 136 2.45 -7.30 -14.09
C ARG A 136 2.35 -6.79 -12.65
N MET A 137 2.47 -5.48 -12.45
CA MET A 137 2.27 -4.87 -11.13
C MET A 137 0.84 -5.13 -10.61
N ALA A 138 -0.18 -4.93 -11.44
CA ALA A 138 -1.56 -5.23 -11.07
C ALA A 138 -1.75 -6.71 -10.70
N GLN A 139 -1.16 -7.65 -11.47
CA GLN A 139 -1.23 -9.07 -11.17
C GLN A 139 -0.62 -9.41 -9.79
N ILE A 140 0.54 -8.82 -9.47
CA ILE A 140 1.19 -9.02 -8.17
C ILE A 140 0.29 -8.45 -7.05
N ILE A 141 -0.21 -7.22 -7.20
CA ILE A 141 -1.07 -6.58 -6.19
C ILE A 141 -2.30 -7.44 -5.90
N TRP A 142 -3.06 -7.85 -6.93
CA TRP A 142 -4.27 -8.64 -6.74
C TRP A 142 -3.98 -10.04 -6.21
N HIS A 143 -2.87 -10.66 -6.60
CA HIS A 143 -2.42 -11.93 -6.04
C HIS A 143 -2.13 -11.79 -4.54
N MET A 144 -1.38 -10.77 -4.14
CA MET A 144 -1.06 -10.51 -2.74
C MET A 144 -2.32 -10.20 -1.91
N TRP A 145 -3.23 -9.38 -2.42
CA TRP A 145 -4.48 -9.06 -1.73
C TRP A 145 -5.36 -10.29 -1.52
N TYR A 146 -5.54 -11.10 -2.56
CA TYR A 146 -6.34 -12.32 -2.50
C TYR A 146 -5.79 -13.32 -1.47
N HIS A 147 -4.47 -13.46 -1.42
CA HIS A 147 -3.77 -14.34 -0.48
C HIS A 147 -3.40 -13.66 0.84
N LYS A 148 -3.98 -12.49 1.16
CA LYS A 148 -3.76 -11.75 2.42
C LYS A 148 -2.27 -11.54 2.72
N PHE A 149 -1.49 -11.23 1.67
CA PHE A 149 -0.04 -11.03 1.71
C PHE A 149 0.74 -12.22 2.33
N PHE A 150 0.14 -13.39 2.42
CA PHE A 150 0.71 -14.58 3.06
C PHE A 150 1.15 -14.34 4.51
N LEU A 151 0.53 -13.38 5.19
CA LEU A 151 0.81 -13.02 6.57
C LEU A 151 -0.37 -13.41 7.47
N PRO A 152 -0.10 -13.90 8.69
CA PRO A 152 -1.13 -13.95 9.73
C PRO A 152 -1.68 -12.54 10.00
N GLU A 153 -2.95 -12.46 10.36
CA GLU A 153 -3.56 -11.19 10.76
C GLU A 153 -2.79 -10.61 11.95
N ASN A 154 -2.56 -9.29 11.92
CA ASN A 154 -1.83 -8.55 12.97
C ASN A 154 -0.35 -8.95 13.19
N TYR A 155 0.24 -9.77 12.31
CA TYR A 155 1.62 -10.26 12.50
C TYR A 155 2.62 -9.14 12.79
N VAL A 156 2.56 -8.02 12.05
CA VAL A 156 3.49 -6.91 12.25
C VAL A 156 3.26 -6.26 13.61
N THR A 157 2.02 -5.90 13.93
CA THR A 157 1.68 -5.18 15.18
C THR A 157 2.01 -5.99 16.43
N GLU A 158 1.78 -7.30 16.40
CA GLU A 158 2.11 -8.22 17.51
C GLU A 158 3.62 -8.37 17.74
N ASN A 159 4.44 -8.09 16.72
CA ASN A 159 5.88 -8.28 16.75
C ASN A 159 6.69 -6.97 16.83
N LEU A 160 6.05 -5.79 16.94
CA LEU A 160 6.75 -4.49 17.02
C LEU A 160 7.70 -4.39 18.23
N HIS A 161 7.45 -5.12 19.31
CA HIS A 161 8.33 -5.18 20.47
C HIS A 161 9.77 -5.60 20.13
N LYS A 162 9.98 -6.33 19.02
CA LYS A 162 11.29 -6.78 18.56
C LYS A 162 12.16 -5.67 17.95
N ILE A 163 11.56 -4.57 17.53
CA ILE A 163 12.27 -3.44 16.90
C ILE A 163 12.38 -2.21 17.81
N LYS A 164 11.86 -2.27 19.03
CA LYS A 164 11.74 -1.14 19.97
C LYS A 164 13.04 -0.40 20.24
N ASP A 165 14.18 -1.10 20.16
CA ASP A 165 15.51 -0.57 20.46
C ASP A 165 16.27 -0.09 19.21
N ILE A 166 15.75 -0.31 18.00
CA ILE A 166 16.35 0.15 16.74
C ILE A 166 16.03 1.65 16.58
N PRO A 167 17.02 2.53 16.30
CA PRO A 167 16.75 3.91 15.95
C PRO A 167 15.85 4.02 14.71
N GLY A 168 14.85 4.90 14.74
CA GLY A 168 13.90 5.01 13.64
C GLY A 168 13.38 6.41 13.37
N PHE A 169 12.93 6.60 12.14
CA PHE A 169 12.22 7.78 11.70
C PHE A 169 10.98 7.36 10.91
N ILE A 170 9.83 7.90 11.29
CA ILE A 170 8.53 7.62 10.69
C ILE A 170 8.02 8.89 10.05
N GLU A 171 7.61 8.82 8.79
CA GLU A 171 7.02 9.92 8.06
C GLU A 171 5.60 9.58 7.62
N ALA A 172 4.67 10.52 7.76
CA ALA A 172 3.27 10.32 7.38
C ALA A 172 2.62 11.59 6.84
N GLY A 173 1.86 11.47 5.76
CA GLY A 173 1.00 12.52 5.26
C GLY A 173 -0.29 12.62 6.07
N ARG A 174 -0.67 13.84 6.47
CA ARG A 174 -1.94 14.08 7.18
C ARG A 174 -3.16 13.68 6.34
N TYR A 175 -3.08 13.86 5.05
CA TYR A 175 -4.16 13.64 4.08
C TYR A 175 -3.94 12.38 3.23
N ASP A 176 -3.07 11.47 3.70
CA ASP A 176 -2.88 10.18 3.05
C ASP A 176 -4.12 9.30 3.23
N THR A 177 -4.85 9.09 2.15
CA THR A 177 -6.06 8.25 2.14
C THR A 177 -5.76 6.78 1.83
N ASN A 178 -4.52 6.47 1.42
CA ASN A 178 -4.10 5.09 1.16
C ASN A 178 -3.56 4.43 2.44
N THR A 179 -2.55 5.03 3.03
CA THR A 179 -1.95 4.57 4.27
C THR A 179 -2.22 5.61 5.36
N VAL A 180 -3.39 5.48 5.97
CA VAL A 180 -3.90 6.48 6.90
C VAL A 180 -2.98 6.71 8.07
N LEU A 181 -2.90 7.95 8.54
CA LEU A 181 -2.06 8.39 9.66
C LEU A 181 -2.17 7.49 10.91
N LYS A 182 -3.30 6.81 11.10
CA LYS A 182 -3.53 5.91 12.23
C LYS A 182 -2.42 4.87 12.36
N SER A 183 -2.03 4.22 11.26
CA SER A 183 -0.99 3.18 11.28
C SER A 183 0.39 3.73 11.66
N ALA A 184 0.74 4.94 11.16
CA ALA A 184 1.98 5.61 11.54
C ALA A 184 1.99 6.01 13.02
N TRP A 185 0.85 6.45 13.54
CA TRP A 185 0.68 6.78 14.95
C TRP A 185 0.80 5.54 15.85
N GLU A 186 0.13 4.44 15.49
CA GLU A 186 0.23 3.16 16.21
C GLU A 186 1.68 2.62 16.22
N LEU A 187 2.38 2.72 15.08
CA LEU A 187 3.79 2.36 14.99
C LEU A 187 4.65 3.20 15.94
N HIS A 188 4.46 4.54 15.94
CA HIS A 188 5.20 5.45 16.81
C HIS A 188 5.00 5.13 18.30
N MET A 189 3.75 4.87 18.69
CA MET A 189 3.44 4.51 20.09
C MET A 189 4.07 3.19 20.53
N ALA A 190 4.26 2.26 19.59
CA ALA A 190 4.89 0.96 19.87
C ALA A 190 6.43 0.94 19.69
N TRP A 191 6.98 2.00 19.10
CA TRP A 191 8.42 2.08 18.76
C TRP A 191 9.10 3.31 19.40
N PRO A 192 9.50 3.22 20.67
CA PRO A 192 9.97 4.37 21.46
C PRO A 192 11.27 5.02 20.97
N LYS A 193 12.07 4.30 20.17
CA LYS A 193 13.30 4.82 19.54
C LYS A 193 13.06 5.48 18.18
N ALA A 194 11.79 5.59 17.74
CA ALA A 194 11.45 6.26 16.50
C ALA A 194 10.81 7.62 16.74
N SER A 195 11.25 8.62 15.98
CA SER A 195 10.58 9.92 15.86
C SER A 195 9.50 9.85 14.79
N LEU A 196 8.39 10.56 14.98
CA LEU A 196 7.32 10.70 13.98
C LEU A 196 7.25 12.15 13.48
N LEU A 197 7.25 12.29 12.15
CA LEU A 197 7.00 13.57 11.48
C LEU A 197 5.74 13.48 10.62
N ILE A 198 4.82 14.41 10.83
CA ILE A 198 3.54 14.47 10.12
C ILE A 198 3.55 15.70 9.20
N TYR A 199 3.35 15.48 7.90
CA TYR A 199 3.31 16.54 6.89
C TYR A 199 1.89 16.87 6.45
N THR A 200 1.71 18.06 5.93
CA THR A 200 0.53 18.45 5.13
C THR A 200 0.71 17.89 3.71
N ALA A 201 0.48 16.61 3.54
CA ALA A 201 0.72 15.86 2.31
C ALA A 201 -0.23 14.68 2.19
N ALA A 202 -0.46 14.20 0.96
CA ALA A 202 -1.05 12.88 0.66
C ALA A 202 0.04 11.81 0.48
N HIS A 203 -0.36 10.64 -0.06
CA HIS A 203 0.54 9.50 -0.21
C HIS A 203 1.68 9.73 -1.22
N ALA A 204 1.39 10.38 -2.35
CA ALA A 204 2.34 10.59 -3.47
C ALA A 204 3.02 11.96 -3.48
N ASP A 205 2.78 12.81 -2.51
CA ASP A 205 3.46 14.11 -2.41
C ASP A 205 4.94 13.95 -2.01
N ALA A 206 5.56 12.94 -2.60
CA ALA A 206 6.94 12.51 -2.35
C ALA A 206 8.01 13.58 -2.63
N GLY A 207 7.64 14.68 -3.30
CA GLY A 207 8.52 15.83 -3.43
C GLY A 207 8.81 16.53 -2.09
N VAL A 208 8.00 16.28 -1.06
CA VAL A 208 8.21 16.77 0.30
C VAL A 208 9.15 15.83 1.07
N TYR A 209 9.10 14.53 0.78
CA TYR A 209 9.91 13.49 1.45
C TYR A 209 11.37 13.46 0.98
N ASN A 210 11.69 14.04 -0.20
CA ASN A 210 13.04 14.05 -0.75
C ASN A 210 13.92 15.23 -0.25
N ARG A 211 13.53 15.96 0.78
CA ARG A 211 14.32 17.09 1.31
C ARG A 211 15.43 16.70 2.27
N TRP A 212 15.64 15.42 2.51
CA TRP A 212 16.78 14.95 3.28
C TRP A 212 17.94 14.60 2.35
N SER A 213 18.64 15.62 1.86
CA SER A 213 20.05 15.46 1.47
C SER A 213 20.86 15.42 2.78
N PHE A 214 21.38 14.24 3.08
CA PHE A 214 22.42 14.08 4.10
C PHE A 214 23.69 14.83 3.66
#